data_537703d4b239b5e253f53aec0d905caf
#
_entry.id   537703d4b239b5e253f53aec0d905caf
#
_cell.length_a   1.000
_cell.length_b   1.000
_cell.length_c   1.000
_cell.angle_alpha   90.00
_cell.angle_beta   90.00
_cell.angle_gamma   90.00
#
_symmetry.space_group_name_H-M   'P 1'
#
loop_
_entity.id
_entity.type
_entity.pdbx_description
1 polymer ?
#
loop_
_entity_poly.entity_id
_entity_poly.type
_entity_poly.pdbx_seq_one_letter_code
_entity_poly.pdbx_strand_id
1 'polypeptide(L)'
;KYYPFALISSIHMKDDIMNGDSFYVKEIKRLKQITEFANKQKSLILIDEILKGTNEKERIIIALALMKYLFKCNSMTIITTHDIELTEVFDQVDKYCFNDIKKDNKIIFDYLIKKGVCTVGNAIAIVKTLDFDQEILKEINDKIEVF
;
A
#
# COMPACT_ATOMS: atom_id res chain seq x y z
N LYS A 1 16.37 -26.44 -1.87
CA LYS A 1 17.21 -25.57 -1.01
C LYS A 1 16.29 -24.70 -0.20
N TYR A 2 16.31 -24.83 1.12
CA TYR A 2 15.60 -23.94 2.03
C TYR A 2 16.53 -22.80 2.41
N TYR A 3 16.08 -21.56 2.28
CA TYR A 3 16.76 -20.40 2.84
C TYR A 3 16.05 -20.08 4.17
N PRO A 4 16.72 -20.16 5.33
CA PRO A 4 16.12 -19.81 6.60
C PRO A 4 15.98 -18.29 6.71
N PHE A 5 14.82 -17.76 6.33
CA PHE A 5 14.45 -16.39 6.64
C PHE A 5 13.62 -16.38 7.92
N ALA A 6 13.92 -15.45 8.80
CA ALA A 6 13.01 -15.12 9.88
C ALA A 6 11.91 -14.20 9.31
N LEU A 7 10.65 -14.50 9.62
CA LEU A 7 9.48 -13.77 9.11
C LEU A 7 9.03 -12.69 10.08
N ILE A 8 8.82 -11.48 9.59
CA ILE A 8 8.09 -10.43 10.31
C ILE A 8 7.11 -9.75 9.36
N SER A 9 5.92 -9.42 9.86
CA SER A 9 4.89 -8.78 9.03
C SER A 9 4.19 -7.63 9.76
N SER A 10 3.72 -6.66 9.00
CA SER A 10 2.77 -5.62 9.39
C SER A 10 1.59 -5.69 8.43
N ILE A 11 0.61 -6.54 8.76
CA ILE A 11 -0.60 -6.79 7.98
C ILE A 11 -1.78 -6.72 8.93
N HIS A 12 -2.81 -5.95 8.58
CA HIS A 12 -4.08 -5.87 9.33
C HIS A 12 -3.90 -5.68 10.85
N MET A 13 -3.34 -4.56 11.25
CA MET A 13 -3.32 -4.20 12.69
C MET A 13 -4.75 -3.81 13.12
N LYS A 14 -5.32 -4.57 14.04
CA LYS A 14 -6.63 -4.25 14.63
C LYS A 14 -6.50 -3.10 15.63
N ASP A 15 -7.50 -2.23 15.63
CA ASP A 15 -7.67 -1.25 16.70
C ASP A 15 -7.91 -1.99 18.03
N ASP A 16 -7.01 -1.78 18.95
CA ASP A 16 -7.17 -2.22 20.32
C ASP A 16 -7.39 -1.00 21.20
N ILE A 17 -8.65 -0.64 21.35
CA ILE A 17 -9.11 0.56 22.09
C ILE A 17 -8.73 0.49 23.57
N MET A 18 -8.43 -0.70 24.10
CA MET A 18 -8.19 -0.92 25.52
C MET A 18 -6.83 -0.42 26.04
N ASN A 19 -5.83 -0.23 25.19
CA ASN A 19 -4.45 0.11 25.61
C ASN A 19 -4.06 1.58 25.46
N GLY A 20 -4.98 2.48 25.07
CA GLY A 20 -4.76 3.93 25.03
C GLY A 20 -3.81 4.44 23.92
N ASP A 21 -3.12 3.56 23.19
CA ASP A 21 -2.33 3.94 22.03
C ASP A 21 -3.26 4.13 20.82
N SER A 22 -3.15 5.28 20.14
CA SER A 22 -3.84 5.47 18.88
C SER A 22 -3.30 4.46 17.84
N PHE A 23 -4.14 4.11 16.85
CA PHE A 23 -3.76 3.23 15.74
C PHE A 23 -2.41 3.65 15.12
N TYR A 24 -2.24 4.94 14.88
CA TYR A 24 -1.02 5.53 14.34
C TYR A 24 0.24 5.23 15.18
N VAL A 25 0.16 5.36 16.51
CA VAL A 25 1.30 5.07 17.39
C VAL A 25 1.69 3.60 17.34
N LYS A 26 0.71 2.69 17.21
CA LYS A 26 0.98 1.25 17.06
C LYS A 26 1.67 0.95 15.73
N GLU A 27 1.24 1.57 14.64
CA GLU A 27 1.90 1.45 13.34
C GLU A 27 3.37 1.87 13.44
N ILE A 28 3.66 3.03 14.03
CA ILE A 28 5.04 3.52 14.22
C ILE A 28 5.87 2.54 15.06
N LYS A 29 5.32 2.06 16.19
CA LYS A 29 5.99 1.07 17.04
C LYS A 29 6.29 -0.22 16.25
N ARG A 30 5.35 -0.66 15.38
CA ARG A 30 5.53 -1.84 14.53
C ARG A 30 6.64 -1.64 13.50
N LEU A 31 6.68 -0.49 12.83
CA LEU A 31 7.75 -0.16 11.90
C LEU A 31 9.12 -0.15 12.59
N LYS A 32 9.20 0.38 13.81
CA LYS A 32 10.43 0.31 14.62
C LYS A 32 10.86 -1.14 14.88
N GLN A 33 9.94 -2.01 15.30
CA GLN A 33 10.23 -3.44 15.48
C GLN A 33 10.73 -4.11 14.20
N ILE A 34 10.16 -3.76 13.04
CA ILE A 34 10.59 -4.29 11.74
C ILE A 34 12.02 -3.86 11.42
N THR A 35 12.38 -2.59 11.64
CA THR A 35 13.74 -2.11 11.39
C THR A 35 14.76 -2.77 12.31
N GLU A 36 14.44 -2.93 13.59
CA GLU A 36 15.29 -3.63 14.55
C GLU A 36 15.47 -5.11 14.20
N PHE A 37 14.43 -5.75 13.71
CA PHE A 37 14.45 -7.15 13.30
C PHE A 37 15.28 -7.35 12.03
N ALA A 38 15.10 -6.48 11.02
CA ALA A 38 15.83 -6.52 9.76
C ALA A 38 17.36 -6.34 9.95
N ASN A 39 17.75 -5.57 10.97
CA ASN A 39 19.16 -5.31 11.28
C ASN A 39 19.85 -6.50 11.98
N LYS A 40 19.09 -7.37 12.65
CA LYS A 40 19.65 -8.46 13.47
C LYS A 40 19.86 -9.75 12.69
N GLN A 41 19.06 -10.00 11.67
CA GLN A 41 19.06 -11.29 10.99
C GLN A 41 18.48 -11.21 9.57
N LYS A 42 18.82 -12.20 8.76
CA LYS A 42 18.26 -12.36 7.42
C LYS A 42 16.74 -12.60 7.50
N SER A 43 15.96 -11.72 6.90
CA SER A 43 14.53 -11.64 7.13
C SER A 43 13.71 -11.62 5.85
N LEU A 44 12.51 -12.20 5.93
CA LEU A 44 11.39 -11.91 5.03
C LEU A 44 10.46 -10.92 5.73
N ILE A 45 10.27 -9.76 5.13
CA ILE A 45 9.47 -8.66 5.68
C ILE A 45 8.26 -8.44 4.78
N LEU A 46 7.06 -8.47 5.37
CA LEU A 46 5.81 -8.21 4.65
C LEU A 46 5.13 -6.99 5.27
N ILE A 47 4.88 -5.96 4.48
CA ILE A 47 4.20 -4.74 4.94
C ILE A 47 3.01 -4.46 4.01
N ASP A 48 1.82 -4.44 4.61
CA ASP A 48 0.58 -4.10 3.90
C ASP A 48 0.21 -2.66 4.22
N GLU A 49 0.61 -1.75 3.32
CA GLU A 49 0.57 -0.31 3.44
C GLU A 49 1.34 0.27 4.64
N ILE A 50 2.07 1.32 4.42
CA ILE A 50 2.85 2.00 5.45
C ILE A 50 2.03 3.18 5.96
N LEU A 51 1.71 3.20 7.27
CA LEU A 51 1.10 4.33 7.96
C LEU A 51 -0.25 4.78 7.38
N LYS A 52 -1.25 3.91 7.44
CA LYS A 52 -2.63 4.23 7.02
C LYS A 52 -3.27 5.39 7.80
N GLY A 53 -2.82 5.62 9.02
CA GLY A 53 -3.45 6.55 9.98
C GLY A 53 -2.90 7.97 9.96
N THR A 54 -2.07 8.38 8.98
CA THR A 54 -1.49 9.73 8.93
C THR A 54 -1.78 10.45 7.60
N ASN A 55 -1.40 11.73 7.50
CA ASN A 55 -1.53 12.47 6.26
C ASN A 55 -0.55 11.96 5.19
N GLU A 56 -0.91 12.15 3.94
CA GLU A 56 -0.19 11.62 2.77
C GLU A 56 1.28 12.05 2.73
N LYS A 57 1.59 13.33 2.98
CA LYS A 57 2.96 13.85 2.92
C LYS A 57 3.88 13.21 3.95
N GLU A 58 3.41 13.08 5.20
CA GLU A 58 4.19 12.44 6.26
C GLU A 58 4.36 10.93 5.96
N ARG A 59 3.30 10.28 5.51
CA ARG A 59 3.33 8.87 5.11
C ARG A 59 4.39 8.61 4.05
N ILE A 60 4.40 9.37 2.97
CA ILE A 60 5.38 9.23 1.88
C ILE A 60 6.80 9.45 2.39
N ILE A 61 7.05 10.50 3.18
CA ILE A 61 8.39 10.77 3.74
C ILE A 61 8.90 9.60 4.59
N ILE A 62 8.06 9.10 5.50
CA ILE A 62 8.43 8.00 6.41
C ILE A 62 8.61 6.70 5.61
N ALA A 63 7.70 6.42 4.67
CA ALA A 63 7.78 5.24 3.82
C ALA A 63 9.07 5.23 3.00
N LEU A 64 9.46 6.35 2.36
CA LEU A 64 10.71 6.47 1.62
C LEU A 64 11.95 6.24 2.49
N ALA A 65 11.96 6.80 3.70
CA ALA A 65 13.06 6.61 4.63
C ALA A 65 13.18 5.14 5.07
N LEU A 66 12.04 4.50 5.38
CA LEU A 66 11.97 3.09 5.76
C LEU A 66 12.42 2.17 4.62
N MET A 67 11.90 2.39 3.41
CA MET A 67 12.27 1.59 2.23
C MET A 67 13.77 1.70 1.93
N LYS A 68 14.36 2.91 1.98
CA LYS A 68 15.80 3.14 1.82
C LYS A 68 16.62 2.40 2.88
N TYR A 69 16.14 2.35 4.12
CA TYR A 69 16.78 1.61 5.19
C TYR A 69 16.72 0.10 4.96
N LEU A 70 15.52 -0.43 4.68
CA LEU A 70 15.31 -1.87 4.45
C LEU A 70 16.07 -2.37 3.21
N PHE A 71 16.23 -1.55 2.18
CA PHE A 71 17.03 -1.88 0.98
C PHE A 71 18.50 -2.16 1.30
N LYS A 72 19.04 -1.54 2.35
CA LYS A 72 20.43 -1.76 2.81
C LYS A 72 20.55 -2.98 3.73
N CYS A 73 19.43 -3.48 4.26
CA CYS A 73 19.43 -4.64 5.13
C CYS A 73 19.55 -5.95 4.32
N ASN A 74 20.11 -6.99 4.93
CA ASN A 74 20.12 -8.33 4.33
C ASN A 74 18.74 -9.02 4.48
N SER A 75 17.72 -8.40 3.88
CA SER A 75 16.33 -8.85 3.97
C SER A 75 15.67 -8.88 2.60
N MET A 76 14.69 -9.77 2.43
CA MET A 76 13.73 -9.72 1.34
C MET A 76 12.49 -8.99 1.85
N THR A 77 12.08 -7.90 1.19
CA THR A 77 10.97 -7.08 1.63
C THR A 77 9.91 -7.02 0.53
N ILE A 78 8.66 -7.25 0.91
CA ILE A 78 7.48 -7.07 0.05
C ILE A 78 6.61 -6.01 0.72
N ILE A 79 6.29 -4.96 -0.03
CA ILE A 79 5.46 -3.83 0.43
C ILE A 79 4.32 -3.66 -0.55
N THR A 80 3.09 -3.60 -0.06
CA THR A 80 1.96 -3.10 -0.84
C THR A 80 1.74 -1.63 -0.53
N THR A 81 1.35 -0.85 -1.52
CA THR A 81 1.01 0.57 -1.37
C THR A 81 0.10 1.02 -2.50
N HIS A 82 -0.70 2.03 -2.23
CA HIS A 82 -1.45 2.77 -3.24
C HIS A 82 -0.81 4.15 -3.54
N ASP A 83 0.27 4.50 -2.86
CA ASP A 83 1.02 5.73 -3.12
C ASP A 83 1.96 5.52 -4.33
N ILE A 84 1.57 6.05 -5.48
CA ILE A 84 2.31 5.88 -6.75
C ILE A 84 3.70 6.50 -6.64
N GLU A 85 3.84 7.60 -5.94
CA GLU A 85 5.09 8.33 -5.70
C GLU A 85 6.18 7.43 -5.11
N LEU A 86 5.82 6.47 -4.27
CA LEU A 86 6.77 5.51 -3.71
C LEU A 86 7.36 4.59 -4.79
N THR A 87 6.62 4.36 -5.85
CA THR A 87 7.07 3.49 -6.95
C THR A 87 8.06 4.20 -7.89
N GLU A 88 8.04 5.52 -7.95
CA GLU A 88 8.89 6.31 -8.84
C GLU A 88 10.32 6.50 -8.29
N VAL A 89 10.48 6.44 -6.97
CA VAL A 89 11.77 6.76 -6.31
C VAL A 89 12.78 5.62 -6.38
N PHE A 90 12.32 4.38 -6.61
CA PHE A 90 13.19 3.19 -6.60
C PHE A 90 13.16 2.47 -7.94
N ASP A 91 14.21 2.66 -8.76
CA ASP A 91 14.37 1.94 -10.04
C ASP A 91 14.87 0.51 -9.85
N GLN A 92 15.49 0.20 -8.70
CA GLN A 92 16.18 -1.07 -8.43
C GLN A 92 15.28 -2.12 -7.78
N VAL A 93 13.98 -1.86 -7.63
CA VAL A 93 13.02 -2.81 -7.04
C VAL A 93 12.09 -3.38 -8.12
N ASP A 94 11.74 -4.64 -7.99
CA ASP A 94 10.69 -5.22 -8.82
C ASP A 94 9.33 -4.64 -8.44
N LYS A 95 8.61 -4.14 -9.43
CA LYS A 95 7.29 -3.51 -9.27
C LYS A 95 6.23 -4.41 -9.86
N TYR A 96 5.16 -4.60 -9.13
CA TYR A 96 4.02 -5.41 -9.53
C TYR A 96 2.72 -4.70 -9.17
N CYS A 97 1.66 -4.98 -9.92
CA CYS A 97 0.35 -4.41 -9.69
C CYS A 97 -0.78 -5.39 -10.01
N PHE A 98 -1.97 -5.06 -9.55
CA PHE A 98 -3.22 -5.70 -9.92
C PHE A 98 -4.00 -4.70 -10.78
N ASN A 99 -4.31 -5.06 -12.02
CA ASN A 99 -5.08 -4.24 -12.94
C ASN A 99 -6.45 -4.86 -13.16
N ASP A 100 -7.45 -4.00 -13.21
CA ASP A 100 -8.79 -4.40 -13.58
C ASP A 100 -8.95 -4.42 -15.10
N ILE A 101 -9.89 -5.22 -15.56
CA ILE A 101 -10.27 -5.30 -16.97
C ILE A 101 -11.62 -4.63 -17.12
N LYS A 102 -11.70 -3.61 -17.97
CA LYS A 102 -12.98 -3.02 -18.39
C LYS A 102 -13.56 -3.85 -19.54
N LYS A 103 -14.70 -4.50 -19.33
CA LYS A 103 -15.42 -5.25 -20.35
C LYS A 103 -16.91 -4.93 -20.25
N ASP A 104 -17.54 -4.54 -21.36
CA ASP A 104 -18.97 -4.26 -21.46
C ASP A 104 -19.48 -3.28 -20.38
N ASN A 105 -18.78 -2.17 -20.17
CA ASN A 105 -19.02 -1.18 -19.11
C ASN A 105 -18.97 -1.74 -17.66
N LYS A 106 -18.44 -2.94 -17.47
CA LYS A 106 -18.23 -3.54 -16.15
C LYS A 106 -16.74 -3.62 -15.84
N ILE A 107 -16.42 -3.47 -14.58
CA ILE A 107 -15.05 -3.69 -14.08
C ILE A 107 -14.99 -5.15 -13.63
N ILE A 108 -14.00 -5.87 -14.18
CA ILE A 108 -13.74 -7.27 -13.82
C ILE A 108 -12.36 -7.32 -13.14
N PHE A 109 -12.33 -7.82 -11.93
CA PHE A 109 -11.11 -8.07 -11.18
C PHE A 109 -10.59 -9.46 -11.53
N ASP A 110 -9.46 -9.53 -12.22
CA ASP A 110 -8.86 -10.83 -12.58
C ASP A 110 -7.98 -11.41 -11.45
N TYR A 111 -7.69 -10.60 -10.42
CA TYR A 111 -6.84 -10.96 -9.28
C TYR A 111 -5.45 -11.49 -9.68
N LEU A 112 -4.98 -11.15 -10.87
CA LEU A 112 -3.68 -11.58 -11.36
C LEU A 112 -2.63 -10.49 -11.12
N ILE A 113 -1.52 -10.91 -10.52
CA ILE A 113 -0.36 -10.04 -10.35
C ILE A 113 0.36 -9.86 -11.69
N LYS A 114 0.64 -8.61 -12.05
CA LYS A 114 1.30 -8.24 -13.31
C LYS A 114 2.53 -7.40 -13.01
N LYS A 115 3.57 -7.52 -13.83
CA LYS A 115 4.77 -6.69 -13.69
C LYS A 115 4.47 -5.26 -14.15
N GLY A 116 4.84 -4.27 -13.34
CA GLY A 116 4.66 -2.86 -13.61
C GLY A 116 4.00 -2.09 -12.48
N VAL A 117 3.64 -0.83 -12.76
CA VAL A 117 2.93 0.09 -11.86
C VAL A 117 1.53 0.33 -12.42
N CYS A 118 0.53 0.32 -11.56
CA CYS A 118 -0.84 0.67 -11.90
C CYS A 118 -1.09 2.14 -11.56
N THR A 119 -1.43 2.94 -12.56
CA THR A 119 -1.67 4.39 -12.42
C THR A 119 -3.15 4.75 -12.45
N VAL A 120 -4.03 3.79 -12.68
CA VAL A 120 -5.47 4.04 -12.87
C VAL A 120 -6.25 3.62 -11.64
N GLY A 121 -6.83 4.60 -10.96
CA GLY A 121 -7.82 4.35 -9.91
C GLY A 121 -9.17 3.93 -10.51
N ASN A 122 -9.84 2.97 -9.87
CA ASN A 122 -11.13 2.45 -10.35
C ASN A 122 -12.33 2.85 -9.48
N ALA A 123 -12.07 3.58 -8.39
CA ALA A 123 -13.13 3.96 -7.45
C ALA A 123 -14.30 4.70 -8.13
N ILE A 124 -14.00 5.69 -8.95
CA ILE A 124 -15.02 6.45 -9.69
C ILE A 124 -15.79 5.55 -10.67
N ALA A 125 -15.10 4.66 -11.35
CA ALA A 125 -15.73 3.73 -12.27
C ALA A 125 -16.63 2.72 -11.52
N ILE A 126 -16.24 2.28 -10.34
CA ILE A 126 -17.07 1.43 -9.47
C ILE A 126 -18.31 2.19 -9.00
N VAL A 127 -18.17 3.43 -8.51
CA VAL A 127 -19.30 4.26 -8.09
C VAL A 127 -20.31 4.43 -9.22
N LYS A 128 -19.86 4.60 -10.48
CA LYS A 128 -20.74 4.69 -11.65
C LYS A 128 -21.47 3.38 -12.00
N THR A 129 -20.98 2.23 -11.54
CA THR A 129 -21.65 0.93 -11.75
C THR A 129 -22.60 0.56 -10.61
N LEU A 130 -22.54 1.26 -9.49
CA LEU A 130 -23.41 1.11 -8.36
C LEU A 130 -24.59 2.09 -8.47
N ASP A 131 -25.70 1.74 -7.89
CA ASP A 131 -26.98 2.47 -8.01
C ASP A 131 -27.00 3.71 -7.09
N PHE A 132 -26.02 4.62 -7.31
CA PHE A 132 -25.95 5.89 -6.60
C PHE A 132 -26.97 6.89 -7.13
N ASP A 133 -27.38 7.83 -6.26
CA ASP A 133 -28.27 8.92 -6.64
C ASP A 133 -27.69 9.72 -7.83
N GLN A 134 -28.56 10.15 -8.74
CA GLN A 134 -28.17 10.83 -9.97
C GLN A 134 -27.50 12.19 -9.70
N GLU A 135 -27.85 12.85 -8.61
CA GLU A 135 -27.24 14.10 -8.19
C GLU A 135 -25.78 13.91 -7.81
N ILE A 136 -25.46 12.81 -7.08
CA ILE A 136 -24.08 12.42 -6.72
C ILE A 136 -23.28 12.08 -7.97
N LEU A 137 -23.84 11.29 -8.88
CA LEU A 137 -23.15 10.90 -10.12
C LEU A 137 -22.87 12.10 -11.02
N LYS A 138 -23.77 13.10 -11.06
CA LYS A 138 -23.57 14.35 -11.78
C LYS A 138 -22.42 15.15 -11.18
N GLU A 139 -22.43 15.37 -9.86
CA GLU A 139 -21.37 16.10 -9.18
C GLU A 139 -19.99 15.47 -9.38
N ILE A 140 -19.90 14.12 -9.35
CA ILE A 140 -18.66 13.39 -9.65
C ILE A 140 -18.18 13.69 -11.08
N ASN A 141 -19.08 13.67 -12.07
CA ASN A 141 -18.70 13.94 -13.46
C ASN A 141 -18.20 15.39 -13.63
N ASP A 142 -18.90 16.35 -13.03
CA ASP A 142 -18.52 17.77 -13.09
C ASP A 142 -17.13 18.00 -12.46
N LYS A 143 -16.76 17.24 -11.41
CA LYS A 143 -15.43 17.33 -10.79
C LYS A 143 -14.31 16.67 -11.59
N ILE A 144 -14.58 15.57 -12.29
CA ILE A 144 -13.57 14.90 -13.13
C ILE A 144 -13.04 15.83 -14.23
N GLU A 145 -13.87 16.75 -14.75
CA GLU A 145 -13.47 17.70 -15.80
C GLU A 145 -12.54 18.81 -15.27
N VAL A 146 -12.48 19.01 -13.95
CA VAL A 146 -11.71 20.10 -13.31
C VAL A 146 -10.35 19.63 -12.78
N PHE A 147 -10.20 18.32 -12.50
CA PHE A 147 -8.97 17.69 -11.99
C PHE A 147 -8.28 16.85 -13.07
#